data_0f8643c6cd7542278a4b1b8608112065
#
_entry.id   0f8643c6cd7542278a4b1b8608112065
#
_cell.length_a   1.000
_cell.length_b   1.000
_cell.length_c   1.000
_cell.angle_alpha   90.00
_cell.angle_beta   90.00
_cell.angle_gamma   90.00
#
_symmetry.space_group_name_H-M   'P 1'
#
loop_
_entity.id
_entity.type
_entity.pdbx_description
1 polymer ?
#
loop_
_entity_poly.entity_id
_entity_poly.type
_entity_poly.pdbx_seq_one_letter_code
_entity_poly.pdbx_strand_id
1 'polypeptide(L)'
;RGHVDYAGTRLVAVCDVDKNHLELGKQLVKDKIAAYHDFRDLILDPNVDIVHIATPPHWHGIMSVEAAKAGKDIWCEKPMTRTIGEGKRVMEAMKQYGRMFRLNTWFRFADPFYGLGTPVKPLKKLVQSGMLGWPLKVTISKHTGFDWKFYWVGKEYLEPQSVPSELDYDFWLGPAPYKPYNPHRVHQTFRGYWDYDGGGLEDMGQHY
;
A
#
# COMPACT_ATOMS: atom_id res chain seq x y z
N ARG A 1 -9.20 -7.54 -7.41
CA ARG A 1 -10.59 -8.00 -7.70
C ARG A 1 -11.44 -8.13 -6.41
N GLY A 2 -10.92 -8.59 -5.30
CA GLY A 2 -11.69 -8.87 -4.09
C GLY A 2 -12.38 -7.68 -3.39
N HIS A 3 -12.06 -6.44 -3.75
CA HIS A 3 -12.63 -5.24 -3.11
C HIS A 3 -13.73 -4.57 -3.96
N VAL A 4 -13.85 -4.96 -5.22
CA VAL A 4 -14.78 -4.34 -6.18
C VAL A 4 -16.18 -4.96 -6.11
N ASP A 5 -16.30 -6.17 -5.58
CA ASP A 5 -17.54 -6.95 -5.57
C ASP A 5 -18.25 -6.97 -4.19
N TYR A 6 -17.84 -6.08 -3.26
CA TYR A 6 -18.53 -6.01 -1.98
C TYR A 6 -19.90 -5.34 -2.13
N ALA A 7 -20.92 -5.96 -1.56
CA ALA A 7 -22.26 -5.41 -1.53
C ALA A 7 -22.24 -3.98 -0.96
N GLY A 8 -22.71 -3.01 -1.75
CA GLY A 8 -22.75 -1.60 -1.38
C GLY A 8 -21.52 -0.77 -1.81
N THR A 9 -20.52 -1.37 -2.47
CA THR A 9 -19.40 -0.62 -3.08
C THR A 9 -19.44 -0.70 -4.60
N ARG A 10 -19.00 0.36 -5.27
CA ARG A 10 -18.88 0.42 -6.73
C ARG A 10 -17.57 1.09 -7.11
N LEU A 11 -16.79 0.46 -7.99
CA LEU A 11 -15.65 1.11 -8.60
C LEU A 11 -16.15 2.14 -9.61
N VAL A 12 -15.82 3.41 -9.42
CA VAL A 12 -16.26 4.53 -10.26
C VAL A 12 -15.11 5.18 -11.02
N ALA A 13 -13.88 5.05 -10.51
CA ALA A 13 -12.70 5.66 -11.09
C ALA A 13 -11.44 4.83 -10.83
N VAL A 14 -10.46 4.95 -11.71
CA VAL A 14 -9.09 4.42 -11.54
C VAL A 14 -8.07 5.50 -11.88
N CYS A 15 -6.89 5.41 -11.27
CA CYS A 15 -5.78 6.31 -11.54
C CYS A 15 -4.47 5.53 -11.55
N ASP A 16 -3.64 5.79 -12.56
CA ASP A 16 -2.26 5.28 -12.62
C ASP A 16 -1.42 6.18 -13.50
N VAL A 17 -0.14 6.32 -13.17
CA VAL A 17 0.86 7.06 -13.95
C VAL A 17 1.46 6.21 -15.07
N ASP A 18 1.18 4.91 -15.09
CA ASP A 18 1.48 3.98 -16.17
C ASP A 18 0.20 3.72 -16.99
N LYS A 19 0.24 4.08 -18.28
CA LYS A 19 -0.92 3.95 -19.18
C LYS A 19 -1.39 2.51 -19.33
N ASN A 20 -0.46 1.54 -19.30
CA ASN A 20 -0.81 0.13 -19.40
C ASN A 20 -1.55 -0.34 -18.13
N HIS A 21 -1.10 0.09 -16.95
CA HIS A 21 -1.79 -0.19 -15.69
C HIS A 21 -3.16 0.49 -15.63
N LEU A 22 -3.25 1.73 -16.12
CA LEU A 22 -4.51 2.45 -16.19
C LEU A 22 -5.55 1.71 -17.05
N GLU A 23 -5.14 1.21 -18.23
CA GLU A 23 -6.01 0.42 -19.10
C GLU A 23 -6.42 -0.91 -18.44
N LEU A 24 -5.51 -1.59 -17.75
CA LEU A 24 -5.85 -2.78 -16.96
C LEU A 24 -6.84 -2.45 -15.84
N GLY A 25 -6.67 -1.31 -15.19
CA GLY A 25 -7.59 -0.81 -14.15
C GLY A 25 -9.02 -0.64 -14.67
N LYS A 26 -9.18 -0.07 -15.86
CA LYS A 26 -10.50 0.10 -16.52
C LYS A 26 -11.21 -1.22 -16.82
N GLN A 27 -10.47 -2.30 -16.98
CA GLN A 27 -11.01 -3.63 -17.25
C GLN A 27 -11.45 -4.41 -16.00
N LEU A 28 -11.25 -3.84 -14.80
CA LEU A 28 -11.66 -4.50 -13.55
C LEU A 28 -13.17 -4.67 -13.42
N VAL A 29 -13.93 -3.79 -14.04
CA VAL A 29 -15.40 -3.82 -14.06
C VAL A 29 -15.91 -3.76 -15.51
N LYS A 30 -17.16 -4.19 -15.72
CA LYS A 30 -17.81 -4.15 -17.04
C LYS A 30 -18.30 -2.75 -17.40
N ASP A 31 -18.63 -1.95 -16.41
CA ASP A 31 -19.13 -0.60 -16.60
C ASP A 31 -18.00 0.35 -17.02
N LYS A 32 -18.38 1.38 -17.77
CA LYS A 32 -17.45 2.45 -18.09
C LYS A 32 -17.20 3.30 -16.83
N ILE A 33 -15.93 3.39 -16.43
CA ILE A 33 -15.49 4.15 -15.27
C ILE A 33 -14.58 5.31 -15.70
N ALA A 34 -14.44 6.32 -14.84
CA ALA A 34 -13.49 7.41 -15.06
C ALA A 34 -12.06 6.91 -14.94
N ALA A 35 -11.14 7.52 -15.70
CA ALA A 35 -9.73 7.16 -15.68
C ALA A 35 -8.88 8.44 -15.62
N TYR A 36 -8.00 8.50 -14.64
CA TYR A 36 -7.18 9.66 -14.35
C TYR A 36 -5.70 9.29 -14.43
N HIS A 37 -4.90 10.20 -14.93
CA HIS A 37 -3.45 10.13 -14.87
C HIS A 37 -2.93 10.70 -13.54
N ASP A 38 -3.55 11.78 -13.09
CA ASP A 38 -3.21 12.48 -11.86
C ASP A 38 -4.22 12.13 -10.76
N PHE A 39 -3.72 11.67 -9.61
CA PHE A 39 -4.56 11.33 -8.46
C PHE A 39 -5.31 12.54 -7.89
N ARG A 40 -4.78 13.77 -8.11
CA ARG A 40 -5.41 15.01 -7.67
C ARG A 40 -6.74 15.24 -8.39
N ASP A 41 -6.83 14.87 -9.66
CA ASP A 41 -8.07 14.93 -10.42
C ASP A 41 -9.06 13.86 -9.92
N LEU A 42 -8.58 12.66 -9.61
CA LEU A 42 -9.44 11.59 -9.04
C LEU A 42 -10.05 11.99 -7.71
N ILE A 43 -9.29 12.58 -6.79
CA ILE A 43 -9.82 12.97 -5.47
C ILE A 43 -10.78 14.15 -5.54
N LEU A 44 -10.77 14.92 -6.62
CA LEU A 44 -11.72 16.02 -6.86
C LEU A 44 -13.02 15.53 -7.53
N ASP A 45 -13.06 14.29 -8.04
CA ASP A 45 -14.29 13.74 -8.62
C ASP A 45 -15.39 13.60 -7.54
N PRO A 46 -16.57 14.27 -7.72
CA PRO A 46 -17.65 14.21 -6.75
C PRO A 46 -18.30 12.83 -6.62
N ASN A 47 -18.08 11.93 -7.58
CA ASN A 47 -18.59 10.56 -7.53
C ASN A 47 -17.71 9.60 -6.72
N VAL A 48 -16.55 10.06 -6.27
CA VAL A 48 -15.64 9.27 -5.43
C VAL A 48 -15.89 9.59 -3.97
N ASP A 49 -16.30 8.61 -3.18
CA ASP A 49 -16.48 8.74 -1.73
C ASP A 49 -15.26 8.22 -0.96
N ILE A 50 -14.67 7.11 -1.45
CA ILE A 50 -13.55 6.41 -0.82
C ILE A 50 -12.43 6.25 -1.82
N VAL A 51 -11.20 6.55 -1.41
CA VAL A 51 -9.99 6.34 -2.21
C VAL A 51 -9.24 5.12 -1.70
N HIS A 52 -9.03 4.13 -2.57
CA HIS A 52 -8.12 3.02 -2.30
C HIS A 52 -6.72 3.37 -2.81
N ILE A 53 -5.76 3.54 -1.89
CA ILE A 53 -4.37 3.86 -2.20
C ILE A 53 -3.56 2.58 -2.20
N ALA A 54 -3.02 2.20 -3.36
CA ALA A 54 -2.22 1.00 -3.59
C ALA A 54 -0.92 1.31 -4.36
N THR A 55 -0.44 2.52 -4.25
CA THR A 55 0.82 2.99 -4.82
C THR A 55 2.03 2.48 -4.03
N PRO A 56 3.27 2.73 -4.46
CA PRO A 56 4.42 2.53 -3.58
C PRO A 56 4.36 3.40 -2.31
N PRO A 57 4.94 2.94 -1.19
CA PRO A 57 4.78 3.57 0.13
C PRO A 57 5.18 5.05 0.23
N HIS A 58 6.14 5.51 -0.59
CA HIS A 58 6.56 6.91 -0.60
C HIS A 58 5.46 7.89 -1.04
N TRP A 59 4.38 7.39 -1.64
CA TRP A 59 3.20 8.16 -2.01
C TRP A 59 2.07 8.10 -0.97
N HIS A 60 2.02 7.07 -0.11
CA HIS A 60 0.88 6.81 0.78
C HIS A 60 0.53 7.99 1.67
N GLY A 61 1.55 8.63 2.29
CA GLY A 61 1.33 9.75 3.20
C GLY A 61 0.72 10.95 2.50
N ILE A 62 1.30 11.37 1.38
CA ILE A 62 0.84 12.54 0.62
C ILE A 62 -0.57 12.31 0.08
N MET A 63 -0.80 11.19 -0.60
CA MET A 63 -2.11 10.88 -1.16
C MET A 63 -3.20 10.80 -0.09
N SER A 64 -2.89 10.22 1.08
CA SER A 64 -3.83 10.15 2.20
C SER A 64 -4.20 11.53 2.74
N VAL A 65 -3.22 12.42 2.91
CA VAL A 65 -3.48 13.79 3.37
C VAL A 65 -4.31 14.57 2.37
N GLU A 66 -3.96 14.52 1.08
CA GLU A 66 -4.70 15.25 0.04
C GLU A 66 -6.12 14.69 -0.16
N ALA A 67 -6.31 13.37 -0.10
CA ALA A 67 -7.64 12.77 -0.15
C ALA A 67 -8.52 13.20 1.04
N ALA A 68 -7.94 13.27 2.25
CA ALA A 68 -8.65 13.77 3.44
C ALA A 68 -9.09 15.23 3.28
N LYS A 69 -8.20 16.11 2.77
CA LYS A 69 -8.52 17.51 2.46
C LYS A 69 -9.66 17.62 1.45
N ALA A 70 -9.70 16.74 0.47
CA ALA A 70 -10.77 16.66 -0.53
C ALA A 70 -12.08 16.02 0.01
N GLY A 71 -12.13 15.67 1.30
CA GLY A 71 -13.31 15.11 1.94
C GLY A 71 -13.54 13.62 1.66
N LYS A 72 -12.51 12.88 1.21
CA LYS A 72 -12.62 11.46 0.91
C LYS A 72 -12.20 10.60 2.10
N ASP A 73 -12.88 9.47 2.29
CA ASP A 73 -12.42 8.42 3.17
C ASP A 73 -11.32 7.60 2.48
N ILE A 74 -10.47 6.94 3.26
CA ILE A 74 -9.26 6.31 2.75
C ILE A 74 -9.18 4.85 3.14
N TRP A 75 -8.90 4.00 2.16
CA TRP A 75 -8.44 2.65 2.32
C TRP A 75 -7.03 2.57 1.76
N CYS A 76 -6.03 2.52 2.63
CA CYS A 76 -4.64 2.51 2.22
C CYS A 76 -4.03 1.11 2.34
N GLU A 77 -3.28 0.68 1.33
CA GLU A 77 -2.43 -0.50 1.45
C GLU A 77 -1.35 -0.29 2.51
N LYS A 78 -0.88 -1.39 3.05
CA LYS A 78 0.28 -1.39 3.96
C LYS A 78 1.60 -1.23 3.14
N PRO A 79 2.63 -0.65 3.72
CA PRO A 79 2.68 0.04 5.01
C PRO A 79 1.88 1.34 4.99
N MET A 80 1.45 1.81 6.16
CA MET A 80 0.64 3.04 6.25
C MET A 80 1.32 4.24 5.58
N THR A 81 2.61 4.40 5.81
CA THR A 81 3.47 5.45 5.26
C THR A 81 4.91 4.97 5.30
N ARG A 82 5.82 5.62 4.59
CA ARG A 82 7.24 5.29 4.61
C ARG A 82 7.95 5.74 5.89
N THR A 83 7.45 6.79 6.55
CA THR A 83 8.04 7.33 7.76
C THR A 83 7.01 7.56 8.87
N ILE A 84 7.47 7.51 10.12
CA ILE A 84 6.61 7.84 11.28
C ILE A 84 6.09 9.28 11.20
N GLY A 85 6.91 10.21 10.68
CA GLY A 85 6.51 11.61 10.51
C GLY A 85 5.33 11.77 9.57
N GLU A 86 5.34 11.09 8.42
CA GLU A 86 4.21 11.03 7.49
C GLU A 86 2.97 10.44 8.15
N GLY A 87 3.10 9.34 8.89
CA GLY A 87 2.00 8.70 9.60
C GLY A 87 1.31 9.65 10.59
N LYS A 88 2.08 10.46 11.33
CA LYS A 88 1.53 11.51 12.21
C LYS A 88 0.74 12.54 11.42
N ARG A 89 1.23 12.99 10.26
CA ARG A 89 0.52 13.94 9.40
C ARG A 89 -0.80 13.36 8.84
N VAL A 90 -0.79 12.09 8.48
CA VAL A 90 -2.03 11.40 8.05
C VAL A 90 -3.04 11.39 9.20
N MET A 91 -2.64 11.01 10.43
CA MET A 91 -3.53 11.00 11.58
C MET A 91 -4.10 12.40 11.91
N GLU A 92 -3.26 13.44 11.85
CA GLU A 92 -3.67 14.83 12.02
C GLU A 92 -4.73 15.24 10.98
N ALA A 93 -4.48 14.92 9.70
CA ALA A 93 -5.41 15.22 8.62
C ALA A 93 -6.76 14.48 8.79
N MET A 94 -6.73 13.17 9.12
CA MET A 94 -7.95 12.42 9.40
C MET A 94 -8.80 13.06 10.48
N LYS A 95 -8.17 13.47 11.57
CA LYS A 95 -8.84 14.17 12.70
C LYS A 95 -9.38 15.53 12.27
N GLN A 96 -8.57 16.32 11.56
CA GLN A 96 -8.92 17.68 11.14
C GLN A 96 -10.12 17.70 10.18
N TYR A 97 -10.13 16.78 9.20
CA TYR A 97 -11.16 16.75 8.16
C TYR A 97 -12.30 15.74 8.47
N GLY A 98 -12.26 15.07 9.62
CA GLY A 98 -13.30 14.14 10.04
C GLY A 98 -13.48 12.95 9.08
N ARG A 99 -12.37 12.43 8.53
CA ARG A 99 -12.40 11.33 7.57
C ARG A 99 -12.01 10.00 8.20
N MET A 100 -12.47 8.90 7.61
CA MET A 100 -12.10 7.56 8.02
C MET A 100 -10.82 7.12 7.29
N PHE A 101 -9.95 6.41 8.03
CA PHE A 101 -8.76 5.77 7.48
C PHE A 101 -8.75 4.29 7.82
N ARG A 102 -8.63 3.45 6.82
CA ARG A 102 -8.46 2.00 6.98
C ARG A 102 -7.14 1.56 6.40
N LEU A 103 -6.26 1.03 7.25
CA LEU A 103 -5.05 0.33 6.80
C LEU A 103 -5.40 -1.11 6.41
N ASN A 104 -4.98 -1.53 5.22
CA ASN A 104 -5.24 -2.87 4.72
C ASN A 104 -4.25 -3.90 5.28
N THR A 105 -4.51 -4.36 6.50
CA THR A 105 -3.75 -5.39 7.19
C THR A 105 -4.50 -6.73 7.20
N TRP A 106 -4.90 -7.18 6.03
CA TRP A 106 -5.82 -8.30 5.84
C TRP A 106 -5.35 -9.65 6.41
N PHE A 107 -4.05 -9.87 6.60
CA PHE A 107 -3.50 -11.06 7.28
C PHE A 107 -3.97 -11.21 8.73
N ARG A 108 -4.38 -10.12 9.37
CA ARG A 108 -4.94 -10.13 10.73
C ARG A 108 -6.34 -10.75 10.80
N PHE A 109 -6.98 -10.85 9.66
CA PHE A 109 -8.27 -11.49 9.51
C PHE A 109 -8.05 -12.92 8.99
N ALA A 110 -8.88 -13.87 9.37
CA ALA A 110 -8.72 -15.26 9.01
C ALA A 110 -8.54 -15.43 7.49
N ASP A 111 -7.31 -15.69 7.07
CA ASP A 111 -6.98 -15.97 5.69
C ASP A 111 -6.46 -17.41 5.59
N PRO A 112 -7.22 -18.31 4.95
CA PRO A 112 -6.80 -19.69 4.76
C PRO A 112 -5.63 -19.83 3.78
N PHE A 113 -5.37 -18.82 2.92
CA PHE A 113 -4.38 -18.92 1.86
C PHE A 113 -2.95 -18.84 2.38
N TYR A 114 -2.68 -17.95 3.34
CA TYR A 114 -1.32 -17.77 3.89
C TYR A 114 -1.02 -18.69 5.08
N GLY A 115 -1.89 -19.65 5.38
CA GLY A 115 -1.68 -20.61 6.46
C GLY A 115 -1.58 -19.97 7.86
N LEU A 116 -1.76 -18.65 7.92
CA LEU A 116 -1.79 -17.85 9.12
C LEU A 116 -3.19 -17.84 9.75
N GLY A 117 -4.07 -18.70 9.23
CA GLY A 117 -5.41 -18.97 9.75
C GLY A 117 -5.43 -19.52 11.19
N THR A 118 -4.28 -19.49 11.86
CA THR A 118 -4.25 -19.58 13.33
C THR A 118 -4.97 -18.35 13.85
N PRO A 119 -6.15 -18.53 14.44
CA PRO A 119 -6.91 -17.39 14.91
C PRO A 119 -6.05 -16.59 15.89
N VAL A 120 -5.76 -15.35 15.60
CA VAL A 120 -5.03 -14.44 16.51
C VAL A 120 -5.70 -14.40 17.89
N LYS A 121 -7.02 -14.59 17.94
CA LYS A 121 -7.81 -14.61 19.16
C LYS A 121 -7.40 -15.68 20.18
N PRO A 122 -7.23 -16.97 19.82
CA PRO A 122 -6.73 -17.98 20.76
C PRO A 122 -5.31 -17.70 21.26
N LEU A 123 -4.40 -17.26 20.38
CA LEU A 123 -3.04 -16.90 20.79
C LEU A 123 -3.05 -15.72 21.76
N LYS A 124 -3.83 -14.70 21.50
CA LYS A 124 -4.02 -13.56 22.41
C LYS A 124 -4.58 -14.01 23.76
N LYS A 125 -5.58 -14.89 23.78
CA LYS A 125 -6.12 -15.46 25.01
C LYS A 125 -5.06 -16.24 25.79
N LEU A 126 -4.25 -17.06 25.11
CA LEU A 126 -3.17 -17.81 25.72
C LEU A 126 -2.14 -16.90 26.39
N VAL A 127 -1.69 -15.86 25.69
CA VAL A 127 -0.74 -14.88 26.25
C VAL A 127 -1.35 -14.13 27.43
N GLN A 128 -2.60 -13.68 27.30
CA GLN A 128 -3.30 -12.92 28.35
C GLN A 128 -3.71 -13.76 29.56
N SER A 129 -3.80 -15.09 29.41
CA SER A 129 -4.15 -15.99 30.51
C SER A 129 -3.07 -16.10 31.60
N GLY A 130 -1.85 -15.63 31.32
CA GLY A 130 -0.71 -15.80 32.21
C GLY A 130 -0.10 -17.22 32.22
N MET A 131 -0.66 -18.18 31.48
CA MET A 131 -0.15 -19.58 31.45
C MET A 131 1.29 -19.71 31.01
N LEU A 132 1.75 -18.78 30.15
CA LEU A 132 3.13 -18.78 29.65
C LEU A 132 4.13 -18.13 30.60
N GLY A 133 3.64 -17.51 31.69
CA GLY A 133 4.48 -16.76 32.61
C GLY A 133 4.98 -15.43 32.03
N TRP A 134 5.82 -14.74 32.80
CA TRP A 134 6.43 -13.48 32.42
C TRP A 134 7.82 -13.34 33.07
N PRO A 135 8.87 -12.88 32.37
CA PRO A 135 8.87 -12.39 30.98
C PRO A 135 8.78 -13.54 29.93
N LEU A 136 8.18 -13.21 28.78
CA LEU A 136 8.09 -14.13 27.66
C LEU A 136 9.37 -14.11 26.83
N LYS A 137 9.86 -15.32 26.45
CA LYS A 137 10.90 -15.46 25.42
C LYS A 137 10.23 -15.81 24.10
N VAL A 138 10.40 -14.94 23.10
CA VAL A 138 9.91 -15.18 21.73
C VAL A 138 11.08 -15.54 20.84
N THR A 139 10.99 -16.67 20.14
CA THR A 139 11.99 -17.09 19.16
C THR A 139 11.33 -17.13 17.79
N ILE A 140 11.90 -16.38 16.84
CA ILE A 140 11.49 -16.40 15.44
C ILE A 140 12.47 -17.28 14.67
N SER A 141 11.98 -18.34 14.02
CA SER A 141 12.83 -19.24 13.25
C SER A 141 13.29 -18.56 11.92
N LYS A 142 14.41 -19.04 11.39
CA LYS A 142 14.95 -18.56 10.09
C LYS A 142 14.04 -18.87 8.90
N HIS A 143 13.20 -19.87 9.02
CA HIS A 143 12.29 -20.30 7.94
C HIS A 143 10.94 -19.67 8.15
N THR A 144 10.73 -18.51 7.56
CA THR A 144 9.44 -17.83 7.55
C THR A 144 8.51 -18.30 6.42
N GLY A 145 8.94 -19.29 5.62
CA GLY A 145 8.11 -19.92 4.59
C GLY A 145 7.93 -19.14 3.29
N PHE A 146 8.58 -18.01 3.13
CA PHE A 146 8.44 -17.19 1.93
C PHE A 146 9.76 -17.05 1.17
N ASP A 147 9.86 -17.71 0.02
CA ASP A 147 11.02 -17.59 -0.88
C ASP A 147 10.91 -16.44 -1.90
N TRP A 148 9.87 -15.63 -1.82
CA TRP A 148 9.65 -14.48 -2.71
C TRP A 148 10.37 -13.20 -2.27
N LYS A 149 11.44 -13.31 -1.51
CA LYS A 149 12.36 -12.25 -1.09
C LYS A 149 13.04 -11.49 -2.24
N PHE A 150 13.04 -12.06 -3.41
CA PHE A 150 13.69 -11.48 -4.58
C PHE A 150 13.11 -10.12 -5.00
N TYR A 151 11.88 -9.81 -4.65
CA TYR A 151 11.28 -8.50 -4.89
C TYR A 151 11.82 -7.40 -3.97
N TRP A 152 12.44 -7.78 -2.85
CA TRP A 152 12.93 -6.85 -1.84
C TRP A 152 14.44 -6.69 -1.87
N VAL A 153 15.11 -7.27 -2.86
CA VAL A 153 16.56 -7.16 -3.02
C VAL A 153 16.86 -6.07 -4.02
N GLY A 154 17.27 -4.91 -3.52
CA GLY A 154 17.81 -3.84 -4.34
C GLY A 154 19.14 -4.22 -4.97
N LYS A 155 19.53 -3.48 -6.00
CA LYS A 155 20.83 -3.55 -6.63
C LYS A 155 21.57 -2.26 -6.35
N GLU A 156 22.84 -2.38 -5.95
CA GLU A 156 23.70 -1.25 -5.64
C GLU A 156 23.90 -0.35 -6.86
N TYR A 157 24.08 -0.98 -8.00
CA TYR A 157 24.27 -0.30 -9.28
C TYR A 157 23.19 -0.68 -10.29
N LEU A 158 22.63 0.33 -10.94
CA LEU A 158 21.66 0.20 -12.01
C LEU A 158 22.03 1.12 -13.17
N GLU A 159 22.31 0.56 -14.33
CA GLU A 159 22.51 1.34 -15.56
C GLU A 159 21.27 2.16 -15.89
N PRO A 160 21.41 3.45 -16.16
CA PRO A 160 20.32 4.27 -16.66
C PRO A 160 19.76 3.72 -17.96
N GLN A 161 18.42 3.71 -18.08
CA GLN A 161 17.72 3.33 -19.30
C GLN A 161 16.73 4.43 -19.68
N SER A 162 16.28 4.40 -20.92
CA SER A 162 15.20 5.29 -21.38
C SER A 162 13.90 4.98 -20.67
N VAL A 163 13.18 6.02 -20.26
CA VAL A 163 11.84 5.87 -19.70
C VAL A 163 10.89 5.36 -20.78
N PRO A 164 10.09 4.30 -20.52
CA PRO A 164 9.07 3.85 -21.45
C PRO A 164 8.03 4.95 -21.70
N SER A 165 7.50 5.04 -22.90
CA SER A 165 6.55 6.08 -23.30
C SER A 165 5.21 6.03 -22.56
N GLU A 166 4.88 4.89 -22.00
CA GLU A 166 3.66 4.66 -21.21
C GLU A 166 3.77 5.13 -19.77
N LEU A 167 5.00 5.27 -19.23
CA LEU A 167 5.25 5.61 -17.82
C LEU A 167 5.62 7.08 -17.65
N ASP A 168 4.86 7.81 -16.85
CA ASP A 168 5.26 9.10 -16.31
C ASP A 168 6.19 8.88 -15.12
N TYR A 169 7.50 8.77 -15.40
CA TYR A 169 8.47 8.43 -14.38
C TYR A 169 8.71 9.55 -13.37
N ASP A 170 8.64 10.79 -13.79
CA ASP A 170 8.80 11.95 -12.89
C ASP A 170 7.65 11.96 -11.86
N PHE A 171 6.45 11.71 -12.32
CA PHE A 171 5.30 11.61 -11.42
C PHE A 171 5.35 10.34 -10.58
N TRP A 172 5.85 9.22 -11.13
CA TRP A 172 6.07 8.00 -10.33
C TRP A 172 7.05 8.25 -9.19
N LEU A 173 8.17 8.96 -9.43
CA LEU A 173 9.13 9.35 -8.41
C LEU A 173 8.52 10.26 -7.35
N GLY A 174 7.78 11.27 -7.76
CA GLY A 174 7.10 12.21 -6.88
C GLY A 174 8.00 12.78 -5.78
N PRO A 175 7.73 12.47 -4.49
CA PRO A 175 8.51 13.00 -3.37
C PRO A 175 9.87 12.32 -3.18
N ALA A 176 10.14 11.20 -3.87
CA ALA A 176 11.40 10.49 -3.73
C ALA A 176 12.56 11.25 -4.42
N PRO A 177 13.81 11.07 -3.97
CA PRO A 177 14.96 11.66 -4.65
C PRO A 177 15.05 11.19 -6.11
N TYR A 178 15.42 12.12 -6.99
CA TYR A 178 15.64 11.77 -8.39
C TYR A 178 16.71 10.68 -8.54
N LYS A 179 16.36 9.66 -9.29
CA LYS A 179 17.27 8.59 -9.75
C LYS A 179 16.99 8.34 -11.23
N PRO A 180 18.01 8.11 -12.07
CA PRO A 180 17.77 7.72 -13.45
C PRO A 180 16.89 6.48 -13.54
N TYR A 181 16.04 6.43 -14.56
CA TYR A 181 15.15 5.29 -14.75
C TYR A 181 15.93 3.99 -14.96
N ASN A 182 15.42 2.96 -14.32
CA ASN A 182 15.72 1.57 -14.60
C ASN A 182 14.51 0.72 -14.20
N PRO A 183 14.10 -0.29 -14.98
CA PRO A 183 12.91 -1.10 -14.69
C PRO A 183 12.99 -1.84 -13.35
N HIS A 184 14.19 -2.06 -12.81
CA HIS A 184 14.33 -2.65 -11.48
C HIS A 184 13.98 -1.69 -10.33
N ARG A 185 13.80 -0.40 -10.57
CA ARG A 185 13.38 0.57 -9.53
C ARG A 185 11.87 0.71 -9.42
N VAL A 186 11.13 0.35 -10.44
CA VAL A 186 9.68 0.60 -10.54
C VAL A 186 8.86 -0.67 -10.34
N HIS A 187 7.54 -0.51 -10.28
CA HIS A 187 6.59 -1.60 -10.12
C HIS A 187 6.89 -2.45 -8.87
N GLN A 188 6.96 -3.76 -8.99
CA GLN A 188 7.13 -4.65 -7.81
C GLN A 188 8.50 -4.54 -7.15
N THR A 189 9.54 -4.27 -7.93
CA THR A 189 10.93 -4.28 -7.48
C THR A 189 11.36 -3.03 -6.72
N PHE A 190 10.54 -1.99 -6.68
CA PHE A 190 10.79 -0.80 -5.85
C PHE A 190 11.08 -1.13 -4.38
N ARG A 191 10.55 -2.24 -3.88
CA ARG A 191 10.71 -2.71 -2.50
C ARG A 191 12.15 -2.92 -2.05
N GLY A 192 13.06 -3.07 -2.99
CA GLY A 192 14.48 -3.19 -2.71
C GLY A 192 15.20 -1.86 -2.44
N TYR A 193 14.51 -0.72 -2.48
CA TYR A 193 15.12 0.60 -2.42
C TYR A 193 14.52 1.47 -1.33
N TRP A 194 15.40 1.98 -0.50
CA TRP A 194 15.09 2.80 0.66
C TRP A 194 14.38 4.12 0.32
N ASP A 195 14.55 4.60 -0.92
CA ASP A 195 13.85 5.80 -1.39
C ASP A 195 12.34 5.61 -1.52
N TYR A 196 11.86 4.38 -1.68
CA TYR A 196 10.47 4.07 -2.01
C TYR A 196 9.74 3.24 -0.95
N ASP A 197 10.49 2.44 -0.18
CA ASP A 197 9.95 1.47 0.77
C ASP A 197 10.85 1.38 2.01
N GLY A 198 10.31 0.94 3.15
CA GLY A 198 11.05 0.76 4.40
C GLY A 198 11.61 -0.66 4.60
N GLY A 199 11.60 -1.47 3.54
CA GLY A 199 12.12 -2.83 3.54
C GLY A 199 11.16 -3.88 4.08
N GLY A 200 11.61 -5.13 4.14
CA GLY A 200 10.76 -6.29 4.43
C GLY A 200 10.01 -6.24 5.77
N LEU A 201 10.58 -5.60 6.79
CA LEU A 201 9.90 -5.47 8.08
C LEU A 201 8.74 -4.47 8.00
N GLU A 202 8.91 -3.37 7.30
CA GLU A 202 7.86 -2.39 7.08
C GLU A 202 6.79 -2.95 6.14
N ASP A 203 7.20 -3.53 5.00
CA ASP A 203 6.29 -4.06 3.99
C ASP A 203 5.45 -5.23 4.51
N MET A 204 6.04 -6.16 5.28
CA MET A 204 5.34 -7.34 5.79
C MET A 204 4.97 -7.26 7.26
N GLY A 205 5.79 -6.62 8.09
CA GLY A 205 5.58 -6.60 9.55
C GLY A 205 4.29 -5.91 9.98
N GLN A 206 3.77 -4.97 9.21
CA GLN A 206 2.50 -4.31 9.52
C GLN A 206 1.26 -5.21 9.34
N HIS A 207 1.41 -6.36 8.70
CA HIS A 207 0.33 -7.35 8.63
C HIS A 207 0.06 -8.05 9.96
N TYR A 208 1.04 -8.06 10.88
CA TYR A 208 1.03 -8.79 12.17
C TYR A 208 1.10 -7.87 13.41
#